data_df542d8907a819b82d97e4ffee9dcca1
#
_entry.id   df542d8907a819b82d97e4ffee9dcca1
#
_cell.length_a   1.000
_cell.length_b   1.000
_cell.length_c   1.000
_cell.angle_alpha   90.00
_cell.angle_beta   90.00
_cell.angle_gamma   90.00
#
_symmetry.space_group_name_H-M   'P 1'
#
loop_
_entity.id
_entity.type
_entity.pdbx_description
1 polymer ?
#
loop_
_entity_poly.entity_id
_entity_poly.type
_entity_poly.pdbx_seq_one_letter_code
_entity_poly.pdbx_strand_id
1 'polypeptide(L)'
;MAKKISIEDIKKKFDSSRWPEIQTGMMVRITQRIKEGKKDRLQRVEGLVIAVKHGHEPGGSITIRRVVEGVGIEWIIPLMTPNIEKIEVLQKSKVRRAKLYYIRERSQKQIRAALKNTLNVAHNDTSPKQATEEDKVKEEVKTE
;
A
#
# COMPACT_ATOMS: atom_id res chain seq x y z
N MET A 1 6.15 -38.33 -3.73
CA MET A 1 6.01 -38.13 -2.28
C MET A 1 5.80 -36.66 -1.98
N ALA A 2 4.65 -36.28 -1.44
CA ALA A 2 4.37 -34.88 -1.08
C ALA A 2 5.17 -34.52 0.17
N LYS A 3 6.06 -33.53 0.08
CA LYS A 3 6.87 -33.02 1.20
C LYS A 3 5.90 -32.38 2.20
N LYS A 4 5.79 -32.92 3.42
CA LYS A 4 5.03 -32.29 4.50
C LYS A 4 5.69 -30.96 4.82
N ILE A 5 5.02 -29.87 4.48
CA ILE A 5 5.48 -28.51 4.81
C ILE A 5 5.17 -28.29 6.29
N SER A 6 6.20 -28.08 7.10
CA SER A 6 6.04 -27.75 8.51
C SER A 6 5.45 -26.36 8.68
N ILE A 7 4.67 -26.15 9.75
CA ILE A 7 4.16 -24.82 10.14
C ILE A 7 5.32 -23.82 10.35
N GLU A 8 6.48 -24.32 10.81
CA GLU A 8 7.69 -23.51 10.98
C GLU A 8 8.29 -23.06 9.65
N ASP A 9 8.25 -23.92 8.61
CA ASP A 9 8.71 -23.55 7.25
C ASP A 9 7.79 -22.48 6.63
N ILE A 10 6.49 -22.55 6.93
CA ILE A 10 5.53 -21.53 6.54
C ILE A 10 5.81 -20.23 7.27
N LYS A 11 6.05 -20.25 8.58
CA LYS A 11 6.38 -19.07 9.38
C LYS A 11 7.68 -18.39 8.91
N LYS A 12 8.73 -19.17 8.61
CA LYS A 12 10.00 -18.64 8.07
C LYS A 12 9.84 -18.04 6.67
N LYS A 13 8.96 -18.58 5.86
CA LYS A 13 8.69 -18.08 4.50
C LYS A 13 7.84 -16.82 4.51
N PHE A 14 7.04 -16.61 5.56
CA PHE A 14 6.19 -15.45 5.78
C PHE A 14 6.69 -14.64 6.97
N ASP A 15 7.82 -13.96 6.77
CA ASP A 15 8.38 -13.08 7.77
C ASP A 15 7.41 -11.92 8.06
N SER A 16 6.86 -11.89 9.28
CA SER A 16 5.91 -10.86 9.72
C SER A 16 6.55 -9.47 9.79
N SER A 17 7.88 -9.40 9.84
CA SER A 17 8.64 -8.15 9.84
C SER A 17 8.78 -7.51 8.46
N ARG A 18 8.39 -8.22 7.39
CA ARG A 18 8.51 -7.73 6.01
C ARG A 18 7.70 -6.47 5.72
N TRP A 19 6.59 -6.27 6.43
CA TRP A 19 5.69 -5.16 6.19
C TRP A 19 5.65 -4.20 7.39
N PRO A 20 5.46 -2.88 7.14
CA PRO A 20 5.24 -1.93 8.21
C PRO A 20 3.99 -2.30 9.02
N GLU A 21 3.96 -1.91 10.29
CA GLU A 21 2.77 -2.08 11.12
C GLU A 21 1.60 -1.28 10.52
N ILE A 22 0.59 -2.00 10.01
CA ILE A 22 -0.58 -1.41 9.37
C ILE A 22 -1.72 -1.32 10.38
N GLN A 23 -2.23 -0.12 10.57
CA GLN A 23 -3.37 0.17 11.43
C GLN A 23 -4.53 0.77 10.62
N THR A 24 -5.75 0.64 11.16
CA THR A 24 -6.92 1.31 10.61
C THR A 24 -6.73 2.83 10.59
N GLY A 25 -7.21 3.49 9.53
CA GLY A 25 -7.06 4.94 9.35
C GLY A 25 -5.77 5.36 8.65
N MET A 26 -4.90 4.41 8.29
CA MET A 26 -3.74 4.71 7.43
C MET A 26 -4.13 4.74 5.96
N MET A 27 -3.53 5.65 5.21
CA MET A 27 -3.52 5.63 3.76
C MET A 27 -2.33 4.81 3.30
N VAL A 28 -2.57 3.75 2.55
CA VAL A 28 -1.51 2.84 2.08
C VAL A 28 -1.53 2.72 0.57
N ARG A 29 -0.34 2.47 0.02
CA ARG A 29 -0.12 2.08 -1.38
C ARG A 29 0.46 0.68 -1.38
N ILE A 30 -0.21 -0.24 -2.07
CA ILE A 30 0.21 -1.63 -2.20
C ILE A 30 0.55 -1.90 -3.65
N THR A 31 1.75 -2.41 -3.88
CA THR A 31 2.18 -2.89 -5.19
C THR A 31 2.05 -4.41 -5.21
N GLN A 32 1.21 -4.91 -6.11
CA GLN A 32 0.96 -6.34 -6.30
C GLN A 32 1.43 -6.78 -7.67
N ARG A 33 1.97 -7.98 -7.73
CA ARG A 33 2.33 -8.66 -8.98
C ARG A 33 1.17 -9.54 -9.42
N ILE A 34 0.62 -9.26 -10.58
CA ILE A 34 -0.45 -10.05 -11.22
C ILE A 34 0.16 -10.82 -12.37
N LYS A 35 -0.09 -12.12 -12.40
CA LYS A 35 0.30 -13.00 -13.52
C LYS A 35 -0.79 -13.00 -14.56
N GLU A 36 -0.49 -12.47 -15.75
CA GLU A 36 -1.39 -12.49 -16.92
C GLU A 36 -0.78 -13.42 -17.98
N GLY A 37 -1.12 -14.72 -17.92
CA GLY A 37 -0.57 -15.73 -18.81
C GLY A 37 0.94 -15.90 -18.64
N LYS A 38 1.73 -15.51 -19.66
CA LYS A 38 3.21 -15.60 -19.66
C LYS A 38 3.91 -14.33 -19.17
N LYS A 39 3.16 -13.25 -18.89
CA LYS A 39 3.72 -11.95 -18.46
C LYS A 39 3.27 -11.61 -17.05
N ASP A 40 4.17 -11.03 -16.28
CA ASP A 40 3.88 -10.48 -14.96
C ASP A 40 3.64 -8.96 -15.09
N ARG A 41 2.58 -8.45 -14.45
CA ARG A 41 2.26 -7.02 -14.39
C ARG A 41 2.21 -6.55 -12.94
N LEU A 42 2.77 -5.37 -12.69
CA LEU A 42 2.65 -4.70 -11.39
C LEU A 42 1.40 -3.83 -11.36
N GLN A 43 0.54 -4.07 -10.39
CA GLN A 43 -0.62 -3.23 -10.11
C GLN A 43 -0.41 -2.48 -8.79
N ARG A 44 -0.66 -1.17 -8.79
CA ARG A 44 -0.63 -0.33 -7.61
C ARG A 44 -2.05 -0.03 -7.16
N VAL A 45 -2.35 -0.34 -5.91
CA VAL A 45 -3.64 -0.04 -5.26
C VAL A 45 -3.39 0.91 -4.11
N GLU A 46 -4.07 2.06 -4.13
CA GLU A 46 -4.00 3.06 -3.07
C GLU A 46 -5.36 3.23 -2.42
N GLY A 47 -5.38 3.40 -1.11
CA GLY A 47 -6.62 3.68 -0.41
C GLY A 47 -6.47 3.73 1.10
N LEU A 48 -7.57 4.03 1.74
CA LEU A 48 -7.69 4.10 3.19
C LEU A 48 -7.95 2.72 3.77
N VAL A 49 -7.17 2.33 4.76
CA VAL A 49 -7.38 1.09 5.53
C VAL A 49 -8.59 1.27 6.45
N ILE A 50 -9.68 0.57 6.15
CA ILE A 50 -10.92 0.62 6.94
C ILE A 50 -11.03 -0.48 7.98
N ALA A 51 -10.35 -1.61 7.77
CA ALA A 51 -10.30 -2.71 8.72
C ALA A 51 -9.00 -3.50 8.59
N VAL A 52 -8.52 -3.98 9.73
CA VAL A 52 -7.42 -4.95 9.83
C VAL A 52 -7.96 -6.16 10.59
N LYS A 53 -7.74 -7.37 10.07
CA LYS A 53 -8.11 -8.64 10.68
C LYS A 53 -6.85 -9.44 10.91
N HIS A 54 -6.73 -10.08 12.08
CA HIS A 54 -5.60 -10.94 12.49
C HIS A 54 -4.21 -10.27 12.43
N GLY A 55 -4.14 -8.93 12.25
CA GLY A 55 -2.89 -8.18 12.26
C GLY A 55 -1.80 -8.78 11.36
N HIS A 56 -0.62 -9.02 11.95
CA HIS A 56 0.55 -9.61 11.26
C HIS A 56 0.63 -11.14 11.38
N GLU A 57 -0.40 -11.78 11.91
CA GLU A 57 -0.44 -13.23 12.03
C GLU A 57 -0.71 -13.91 10.67
N PRO A 58 -0.36 -15.20 10.53
CA PRO A 58 -0.76 -15.99 9.37
C PRO A 58 -2.28 -15.95 9.19
N GLY A 59 -2.74 -15.48 8.02
CA GLY A 59 -4.16 -15.22 7.76
C GLY A 59 -4.58 -13.75 7.97
N GLY A 60 -3.64 -12.89 8.38
CA GLY A 60 -3.86 -11.44 8.47
C GLY A 60 -4.31 -10.84 7.15
N SER A 61 -5.35 -10.02 7.19
CA SER A 61 -5.88 -9.33 6.01
C SER A 61 -6.25 -7.90 6.33
N ILE A 62 -6.12 -7.05 5.33
CA ILE A 62 -6.52 -5.64 5.40
C ILE A 62 -7.62 -5.36 4.37
N THR A 63 -8.56 -4.51 4.74
CA THR A 63 -9.56 -3.99 3.82
C THR A 63 -9.24 -2.54 3.51
N ILE A 64 -9.00 -2.26 2.24
CA ILE A 64 -8.67 -0.94 1.72
C ILE A 64 -9.85 -0.41 0.94
N ARG A 65 -10.22 0.85 1.18
CA ARG A 65 -11.28 1.54 0.45
C ARG A 65 -10.73 2.75 -0.30
N ARG A 66 -11.16 2.90 -1.55
CA ARG A 66 -10.94 4.08 -2.39
C ARG A 66 -12.24 4.43 -3.10
N VAL A 67 -12.48 5.70 -3.33
CA VAL A 67 -13.59 6.17 -4.17
C VAL A 67 -12.99 6.63 -5.50
N VAL A 68 -13.45 6.02 -6.58
CA VAL A 68 -13.05 6.34 -7.96
C VAL A 68 -14.31 6.71 -8.72
N GLU A 69 -14.36 7.89 -9.31
CA GLU A 69 -15.50 8.40 -10.08
C GLU A 69 -16.85 8.30 -9.34
N GLY A 70 -16.83 8.56 -8.03
CA GLY A 70 -18.04 8.47 -7.19
C GLY A 70 -18.37 7.07 -6.69
N VAL A 71 -17.74 6.02 -7.21
CA VAL A 71 -17.95 4.64 -6.79
C VAL A 71 -16.95 4.24 -5.72
N GLY A 72 -17.44 3.71 -4.60
CA GLY A 72 -16.61 3.18 -3.51
C GLY A 72 -16.16 1.76 -3.81
N ILE A 73 -14.88 1.55 -4.02
CA ILE A 73 -14.29 0.23 -4.26
C ILE A 73 -13.57 -0.23 -3.00
N GLU A 74 -13.72 -1.50 -2.64
CA GLU A 74 -13.05 -2.12 -1.51
C GLU A 74 -12.24 -3.34 -1.96
N TRP A 75 -10.99 -3.41 -1.51
CA TRP A 75 -10.12 -4.56 -1.72
C TRP A 75 -9.81 -5.21 -0.38
N ILE A 76 -10.01 -6.52 -0.31
CA ILE A 76 -9.56 -7.34 0.83
C ILE A 76 -8.28 -8.02 0.40
N ILE A 77 -7.17 -7.62 1.04
CA ILE A 77 -5.84 -8.06 0.67
C ILE A 77 -5.23 -8.85 1.84
N PRO A 78 -4.97 -10.16 1.67
CA PRO A 78 -4.24 -10.93 2.67
C PRO A 78 -2.78 -10.50 2.69
N LEU A 79 -2.25 -10.15 3.87
CA LEU A 79 -0.89 -9.63 4.03
C LEU A 79 0.21 -10.65 3.72
N MET A 80 -0.07 -11.93 3.98
CA MET A 80 0.89 -13.03 3.78
C MET A 80 0.84 -13.62 2.38
N THR A 81 0.47 -12.83 1.37
CA THR A 81 0.43 -13.31 -0.01
C THR A 81 1.76 -13.02 -0.71
N PRO A 82 2.33 -14.02 -1.45
CA PRO A 82 3.58 -13.82 -2.18
C PRO A 82 3.47 -12.81 -3.33
N ASN A 83 2.26 -12.48 -3.74
CA ASN A 83 2.00 -11.52 -4.82
C ASN A 83 2.23 -10.06 -4.41
N ILE A 84 2.29 -9.77 -3.10
CA ILE A 84 2.59 -8.43 -2.63
C ILE A 84 4.09 -8.20 -2.73
N GLU A 85 4.48 -7.20 -3.49
CA GLU A 85 5.88 -6.80 -3.66
C GLU A 85 6.29 -5.73 -2.63
N LYS A 86 5.45 -4.71 -2.45
CA LYS A 86 5.73 -3.58 -1.54
C LYS A 86 4.45 -3.04 -0.92
N ILE A 87 4.54 -2.63 0.34
CA ILE A 87 3.50 -1.87 1.05
C ILE A 87 4.13 -0.59 1.58
N GLU A 88 3.58 0.56 1.20
CA GLU A 88 4.01 1.88 1.61
C GLU A 88 2.90 2.55 2.41
N VAL A 89 3.24 3.13 3.55
CA VAL A 89 2.32 3.95 4.34
C VAL A 89 2.50 5.40 3.91
N LEU A 90 1.47 5.97 3.28
CA LEU A 90 1.48 7.35 2.79
C LEU A 90 1.15 8.33 3.90
N GLN A 91 0.10 8.02 4.67
CA GLN A 91 -0.39 8.88 5.74
C GLN A 91 -0.90 8.04 6.90
N LYS A 92 -0.75 8.56 8.11
CA LYS A 92 -1.24 7.93 9.34
C LYS A 92 -2.21 8.87 10.03
N SER A 93 -3.47 8.44 10.17
CA SER A 93 -4.50 9.21 10.87
C SER A 93 -4.85 8.56 12.19
N LYS A 94 -5.01 9.36 13.24
CA LYS A 94 -5.46 8.87 14.53
C LYS A 94 -6.97 8.65 14.49
N VAL A 95 -7.41 7.42 14.66
CA VAL A 95 -8.82 7.03 14.66
C VAL A 95 -9.23 6.47 16.02
N ARG A 96 -10.52 6.62 16.39
CA ARG A 96 -11.06 6.14 17.67
C ARG A 96 -11.63 4.72 17.59
N ARG A 97 -11.93 4.23 16.39
CA ARG A 97 -12.56 2.93 16.18
C ARG A 97 -11.60 1.96 15.50
N ALA A 98 -11.61 0.71 15.91
CA ALA A 98 -10.81 -0.35 15.30
C ALA A 98 -11.25 -0.69 13.87
N LYS A 99 -12.52 -0.48 13.53
CA LYS A 99 -13.07 -0.70 12.18
C LYS A 99 -13.86 0.52 11.74
N LEU A 100 -13.61 1.00 10.52
CA LEU A 100 -14.14 2.25 9.99
C LEU A 100 -15.26 2.04 8.96
N TYR A 101 -16.13 1.04 9.17
CA TYR A 101 -17.18 0.70 8.19
C TYR A 101 -18.20 1.84 7.98
N TYR A 102 -18.36 2.73 8.95
CA TYR A 102 -19.22 3.91 8.82
C TYR A 102 -18.79 4.87 7.70
N ILE A 103 -17.56 4.76 7.20
CA ILE A 103 -17.06 5.57 6.08
C ILE A 103 -17.80 5.25 4.77
N ARG A 104 -18.41 4.09 4.66
CA ARG A 104 -19.17 3.69 3.48
C ARG A 104 -20.35 4.62 3.20
N GLU A 105 -20.98 5.12 4.24
CA GLU A 105 -22.19 5.96 4.20
C GLU A 105 -21.88 7.46 4.22
N ARG A 106 -20.61 7.84 4.45
CA ARG A 106 -20.22 9.25 4.58
C ARG A 106 -19.68 9.84 3.29
N SER A 107 -19.97 11.13 3.07
CA SER A 107 -19.36 11.89 1.97
C SER A 107 -17.86 12.06 2.17
N GLN A 108 -17.11 12.27 1.09
CA GLN A 108 -15.65 12.46 1.14
C GLN A 108 -15.23 13.65 2.03
N LYS A 109 -16.04 14.73 2.06
CA LYS A 109 -15.79 15.90 2.92
C LYS A 109 -15.83 15.52 4.40
N GLN A 110 -16.82 14.71 4.80
CA GLN A 110 -16.95 14.22 6.18
C GLN A 110 -15.84 13.24 6.56
N ILE A 111 -15.39 12.41 5.61
CA ILE A 111 -14.27 11.48 5.81
C ILE A 111 -12.98 12.27 6.05
N ARG A 112 -12.67 13.27 5.22
CA ARG A 112 -11.51 14.14 5.40
C ARG A 112 -11.55 14.88 6.74
N ALA A 113 -12.72 15.37 7.16
CA ALA A 113 -12.88 16.01 8.45
C ALA A 113 -12.65 15.07 9.64
N ALA A 114 -13.09 13.82 9.54
CA ALA A 114 -12.87 12.79 10.57
C ALA A 114 -11.40 12.33 10.66
N LEU A 115 -10.64 12.43 9.55
CA LEU A 115 -9.23 12.06 9.45
C LEU A 115 -8.27 13.26 9.57
N LYS A 116 -8.73 14.40 10.10
CA LYS A 116 -8.00 15.67 10.16
C LYS A 116 -6.64 15.62 10.87
N ASN A 117 -6.46 14.71 11.82
CA ASN A 117 -5.19 14.53 12.53
C ASN A 117 -4.26 13.57 11.77
N THR A 118 -3.98 13.88 10.52
CA THR A 118 -3.16 13.04 9.65
C THR A 118 -1.70 13.49 9.77
N LEU A 119 -0.84 12.57 10.14
CA LEU A 119 0.61 12.74 10.02
C LEU A 119 1.02 12.23 8.64
N ASN A 120 1.58 13.12 7.83
CA ASN A 120 2.21 12.72 6.57
C ASN A 120 3.50 11.97 6.92
N VAL A 121 3.57 10.71 6.51
CA VAL A 121 4.83 9.98 6.57
C VAL A 121 5.64 10.44 5.37
N ALA A 122 6.75 11.16 5.62
CA ALA A 122 7.60 11.64 4.55
C ALA A 122 8.05 10.45 3.68
N HIS A 123 7.78 10.55 2.39
CA HIS A 123 8.34 9.63 1.41
C HIS A 123 9.85 9.86 1.36
N ASN A 124 10.63 8.88 1.79
CA ASN A 124 11.99 8.75 1.31
C ASN A 124 11.90 8.16 -0.11
N ASP A 125 11.48 8.99 -1.05
CA ASP A 125 11.58 8.69 -2.48
C ASP A 125 13.06 8.75 -2.87
N THR A 126 13.73 7.62 -2.69
CA THR A 126 14.97 7.35 -3.42
C THR A 126 14.57 6.87 -4.82
N SER A 127 13.86 7.70 -5.57
CA SER A 127 13.79 7.59 -7.00
C SER A 127 15.06 8.22 -7.55
N PRO A 128 15.90 7.50 -8.31
CA PRO A 128 16.97 8.15 -9.04
C PRO A 128 16.30 9.14 -10.00
N LYS A 129 16.58 10.43 -9.81
CA LYS A 129 16.31 11.45 -10.82
C LYS A 129 16.99 10.96 -12.09
N GLN A 130 16.21 10.56 -13.07
CA GLN A 130 16.70 10.51 -14.44
C GLN A 130 17.07 11.95 -14.80
N ALA A 131 18.36 12.24 -14.77
CA ALA A 131 18.89 13.44 -15.37
C ALA A 131 18.56 13.35 -16.85
N THR A 132 17.64 14.18 -17.29
CA THR A 132 17.38 14.40 -18.70
C THR A 132 18.64 15.00 -19.30
N GLU A 133 19.18 14.34 -20.32
CA GLU A 133 20.36 14.74 -21.07
C GLU A 133 20.18 16.07 -21.85
N GLU A 134 19.10 16.79 -21.64
CA GLU A 134 18.78 18.05 -22.33
C GLU A 134 19.48 19.29 -21.77
N ASP A 135 20.07 19.23 -20.58
CA ASP A 135 20.76 20.39 -19.99
C ASP A 135 22.25 20.48 -20.35
N LYS A 136 22.83 19.48 -21.01
CA LYS A 136 24.25 19.52 -21.43
C LYS A 136 24.52 20.17 -22.78
N VAL A 137 23.49 20.42 -23.58
CA VAL A 137 23.66 21.01 -24.94
C VAL A 137 23.61 22.54 -24.92
N LYS A 138 23.26 23.18 -23.81
CA LYS A 138 23.17 24.65 -23.73
C LYS A 138 24.42 25.36 -23.21
N GLU A 139 25.42 24.61 -22.74
CA GLU A 139 26.65 25.21 -22.20
C GLU A 139 27.83 25.24 -23.16
N GLU A 140 27.76 24.51 -24.28
CA GLU A 140 28.85 24.47 -25.29
C GLU A 140 28.70 25.49 -26.43
N VAL A 141 27.64 26.31 -26.47
CA VAL A 141 27.44 27.30 -27.55
C VAL A 141 27.79 28.74 -27.10
N LYS A 142 28.44 28.95 -25.97
CA LYS A 142 28.82 30.27 -25.47
C LYS A 142 30.33 30.57 -25.38
N THR A 143 31.14 29.72 -26.00
CA THR A 143 32.61 30.02 -26.11
C THR A 143 33.09 29.76 -27.52
N GLU A 144 32.65 30.60 -28.48
CA GLU A 144 33.35 30.98 -29.71
C GLU A 144 32.99 32.42 -30.06
#